data_0882e3f7b401cafa668fe81d790238d6
#
_entry.id   0882e3f7b401cafa668fe81d790238d6
#
_cell.length_a   1.000
_cell.length_b   1.000
_cell.length_c   1.000
_cell.angle_alpha   90.00
_cell.angle_beta   90.00
_cell.angle_gamma   90.00
#
_symmetry.space_group_name_H-M   'P 1'
#
loop_
_entity.id
_entity.type
_entity.pdbx_description
1 polymer ?
#
loop_
_entity_poly.entity_id
_entity_poly.type
_entity_poly.pdbx_seq_one_letter_code
_entity_poly.pdbx_strand_id
1 'polypeptide(L)'
;MKNFLKITFVLAATIFFISCNRSSSGKSSLTGLSFNDPKNGNYIRAESYKGQTPPLGMVGVEGGSFTMGQVQDDVMFDWNTTPNKIHVRSFFMDEAEVSNSEYFLYVQYTKDVFPPSEKKYKHIYNSVLPDTLVWRKSLGNTELLTENYFRHPAYADYPVVGVSWLQATEYCKWRTNVVNLKTLIDKGHIKNIFEADTTRNFFDTDVFLTDATKMFAGDTTIYKRGVKQRRAKGQTKPGKDAFQGRKITKADGILQTKFRLPTEAEWEFAAKANVENREYNTIRGRKKYAWNGKYSRSKSKRYRGDQLANFKQGKGNYSGLSGWSSDGSDIPIKIKSYPPNAFGIYDMSGNVAEWVSDVYRPIIDSDANDFNYFRGNVFKKKINKEGKTVYVGSKDAEIKYDTLPNGKIKVNELPGTIKNFDINPKDYALRRNFTRSDNVNVNDGDKNSSRYYSSNGNNEQKMYNSPEKPKFIKDSVEYDTEKRTTLISDNTRVYKGGAWSDREYWLDPAQRRYLPEYMATNYIGFRCVSDKLGPMSSEKRKARNPAR
;
A
#
# COMPACT_ATOMS: atom_id res chain seq x y z
N MET A 1 -69.10 0.92 23.15
CA MET A 1 -67.86 0.22 23.52
C MET A 1 -66.97 -0.08 22.35
N LYS A 2 -67.42 -0.59 21.21
CA LYS A 2 -66.52 -0.89 20.05
C LYS A 2 -65.81 0.33 19.43
N ASN A 3 -66.38 1.51 19.44
CA ASN A 3 -65.77 2.72 18.89
C ASN A 3 -64.74 3.37 19.84
N PHE A 4 -64.94 3.19 21.16
CA PHE A 4 -63.99 3.69 22.17
C PHE A 4 -62.64 2.89 22.13
N LEU A 5 -62.76 1.57 21.90
CA LEU A 5 -61.58 0.69 21.79
C LEU A 5 -60.74 0.98 20.55
N LYS A 6 -61.37 1.39 19.44
CA LYS A 6 -60.67 1.78 18.21
C LYS A 6 -59.93 3.10 18.35
N ILE A 7 -60.51 4.07 19.06
CA ILE A 7 -59.86 5.37 19.30
C ILE A 7 -58.68 5.21 20.25
N THR A 8 -58.80 4.37 21.30
CA THR A 8 -57.65 4.09 22.20
C THR A 8 -56.51 3.33 21.50
N PHE A 9 -56.84 2.42 20.58
CA PHE A 9 -55.80 1.70 19.81
C PHE A 9 -55.08 2.59 18.81
N VAL A 10 -55.81 3.52 18.17
CA VAL A 10 -55.20 4.51 17.26
C VAL A 10 -54.35 5.51 18.04
N LEU A 11 -54.77 5.95 19.22
CA LEU A 11 -54.00 6.85 20.08
C LEU A 11 -52.73 6.16 20.63
N ALA A 12 -52.82 4.87 21.03
CA ALA A 12 -51.68 4.09 21.46
C ALA A 12 -50.68 3.83 20.31
N ALA A 13 -51.16 3.55 19.08
CA ALA A 13 -50.34 3.38 17.90
C ALA A 13 -49.63 4.69 17.50
N THR A 14 -50.29 5.84 17.57
CA THR A 14 -49.65 7.14 17.30
C THR A 14 -48.61 7.51 18.34
N ILE A 15 -48.80 7.15 19.62
CA ILE A 15 -47.77 7.37 20.65
C ILE A 15 -46.56 6.46 20.43
N PHE A 16 -46.74 5.22 19.95
CA PHE A 16 -45.64 4.33 19.59
C PHE A 16 -44.85 4.83 18.36
N PHE A 17 -45.52 5.41 17.37
CA PHE A 17 -44.83 5.98 16.20
C PHE A 17 -44.08 7.29 16.51
N ILE A 18 -44.52 8.05 17.52
CA ILE A 18 -43.81 9.28 17.94
C ILE A 18 -42.57 8.96 18.80
N SER A 19 -42.55 7.79 19.48
CA SER A 19 -41.41 7.35 20.29
C SER A 19 -40.20 6.85 19.45
N CYS A 20 -40.44 6.34 18.24
CA CYS A 20 -39.36 5.77 17.40
C CYS A 20 -38.63 6.79 16.49
N ASN A 21 -39.06 8.05 16.42
CA ASN A 21 -38.51 9.04 15.52
C ASN A 21 -37.67 10.16 16.18
N ARG A 22 -37.27 9.96 17.44
CA ARG A 22 -36.20 10.76 18.05
C ARG A 22 -34.85 10.06 17.82
N SER A 23 -34.37 10.02 16.59
CA SER A 23 -32.96 10.05 16.37
C SER A 23 -32.45 11.38 16.98
N SER A 24 -31.90 11.32 18.17
CA SER A 24 -31.32 12.46 18.86
C SER A 24 -30.09 12.94 18.07
N SER A 25 -30.36 13.65 16.96
CA SER A 25 -29.29 14.27 16.19
C SER A 25 -28.51 15.19 17.12
N GLY A 26 -27.36 14.71 17.53
CA GLY A 26 -26.37 15.49 18.25
C GLY A 26 -26.31 15.36 19.76
N LYS A 27 -26.99 14.38 20.39
CA LYS A 27 -26.81 14.06 21.81
C LYS A 27 -26.50 12.59 22.03
N SER A 28 -25.71 12.29 23.05
CA SER A 28 -25.44 10.93 23.49
C SER A 28 -26.72 10.34 24.13
N SER A 29 -27.15 9.17 23.70
CA SER A 29 -28.27 8.46 24.27
C SER A 29 -28.00 7.92 25.68
N LEU A 30 -26.73 7.77 26.05
CA LEU A 30 -26.31 7.22 27.33
C LEU A 30 -26.02 8.31 28.38
N THR A 31 -25.44 9.45 27.94
CA THR A 31 -24.99 10.49 28.88
C THR A 31 -25.76 11.79 28.74
N GLY A 32 -26.58 11.97 27.69
CA GLY A 32 -27.27 13.22 27.40
C GLY A 32 -26.38 14.36 26.89
N LEU A 33 -25.04 14.19 26.86
CA LEU A 33 -24.09 15.20 26.41
C LEU A 33 -24.28 15.47 24.91
N SER A 34 -24.22 16.76 24.53
CA SER A 34 -24.30 17.16 23.12
C SER A 34 -22.98 17.01 22.42
N PHE A 35 -22.99 16.40 21.20
CA PHE A 35 -21.83 16.34 20.34
C PHE A 35 -21.67 17.63 19.54
N ASN A 36 -20.42 17.97 19.18
CA ASN A 36 -20.04 19.15 18.41
C ASN A 36 -20.57 20.47 19.00
N ASP A 37 -20.70 20.55 20.32
CA ASP A 37 -21.22 21.69 21.06
C ASP A 37 -20.14 22.25 21.99
N PRO A 38 -19.65 23.48 21.76
CA PRO A 38 -18.61 24.09 22.58
C PRO A 38 -19.00 24.24 24.06
N LYS A 39 -20.30 24.38 24.36
CA LYS A 39 -20.79 24.50 25.76
C LYS A 39 -20.77 23.18 26.52
N ASN A 40 -20.76 22.07 25.81
CA ASN A 40 -20.79 20.71 26.38
C ASN A 40 -19.48 19.95 26.13
N GLY A 41 -18.32 20.62 26.25
CA GLY A 41 -16.99 19.99 26.14
C GLY A 41 -16.54 19.72 24.72
N ASN A 42 -17.28 20.14 23.72
CA ASN A 42 -16.92 20.04 22.28
C ASN A 42 -16.57 18.60 21.80
N TYR A 43 -17.23 17.58 22.34
CA TYR A 43 -17.03 16.19 21.95
C TYR A 43 -17.36 15.99 20.46
N ILE A 44 -16.43 15.40 19.72
CA ILE A 44 -16.49 15.29 18.26
C ILE A 44 -17.28 14.04 17.86
N ARG A 45 -18.26 14.20 16.96
CA ARG A 45 -18.95 13.13 16.27
C ARG A 45 -19.24 13.53 14.84
N ALA A 46 -18.96 12.65 13.88
CA ALA A 46 -19.36 12.84 12.48
C ALA A 46 -20.90 12.75 12.37
N GLU A 47 -21.56 13.83 11.94
CA GLU A 47 -23.04 13.86 11.85
C GLU A 47 -23.58 13.18 10.59
N SER A 48 -22.78 13.06 9.54
CA SER A 48 -23.24 12.64 8.20
C SER A 48 -22.34 11.59 7.54
N TYR A 49 -21.66 10.76 8.33
CA TYR A 49 -20.84 9.69 7.75
C TYR A 49 -21.73 8.60 7.14
N LYS A 50 -21.69 8.46 5.82
CA LYS A 50 -22.50 7.53 5.04
C LYS A 50 -21.74 6.26 4.61
N GLY A 51 -20.61 6.00 5.19
CA GLY A 51 -19.68 4.93 4.79
C GLY A 51 -18.54 5.42 3.90
N GLN A 52 -17.54 4.57 3.73
CA GLN A 52 -16.37 4.87 2.92
C GLN A 52 -16.68 4.68 1.42
N THR A 53 -16.28 5.64 0.60
CA THR A 53 -16.31 5.49 -0.86
C THR A 53 -15.00 4.89 -1.34
N PRO A 54 -15.02 3.89 -2.26
CA PRO A 54 -13.79 3.39 -2.85
C PRO A 54 -12.99 4.55 -3.47
N PRO A 55 -11.68 4.60 -3.23
CA PRO A 55 -10.82 5.54 -3.94
C PRO A 55 -10.90 5.34 -5.46
N LEU A 56 -10.53 6.38 -6.23
CA LEU A 56 -10.50 6.30 -7.69
C LEU A 56 -9.56 5.19 -8.16
N GLY A 57 -9.99 4.41 -9.15
CA GLY A 57 -9.21 3.31 -9.72
C GLY A 57 -9.09 2.07 -8.83
N MET A 58 -9.78 2.02 -7.69
CA MET A 58 -9.73 0.88 -6.77
C MET A 58 -11.03 0.09 -6.71
N VAL A 59 -10.91 -1.21 -6.51
CA VAL A 59 -12.01 -2.13 -6.22
C VAL A 59 -12.01 -2.53 -4.75
N GLY A 60 -13.20 -2.79 -4.21
CA GLY A 60 -13.33 -3.31 -2.85
C GLY A 60 -13.16 -4.82 -2.83
N VAL A 61 -12.21 -5.29 -2.05
CA VAL A 61 -11.99 -6.71 -1.77
C VAL A 61 -12.58 -7.01 -0.40
N GLU A 62 -13.59 -7.88 -0.36
CA GLU A 62 -14.17 -8.32 0.91
C GLU A 62 -13.23 -9.34 1.55
N GLY A 63 -12.89 -9.11 2.81
CA GLY A 63 -11.99 -9.95 3.57
C GLY A 63 -12.56 -11.33 3.86
N GLY A 64 -11.68 -12.23 4.25
CA GLY A 64 -12.05 -13.61 4.61
C GLY A 64 -10.84 -14.43 4.98
N SER A 65 -11.07 -15.69 5.35
CA SER A 65 -9.99 -16.65 5.62
C SER A 65 -9.68 -17.44 4.37
N PHE A 66 -8.40 -17.64 4.08
CA PHE A 66 -7.93 -18.49 3.00
C PHE A 66 -6.66 -19.21 3.40
N THR A 67 -6.26 -20.20 2.63
CA THR A 67 -4.97 -20.84 2.78
C THR A 67 -3.98 -20.19 1.82
N MET A 68 -3.04 -19.44 2.38
CA MET A 68 -1.91 -18.86 1.68
C MET A 68 -0.86 -19.94 1.42
N GLY A 69 -0.11 -19.82 0.34
CA GLY A 69 0.96 -20.72 -0.02
C GLY A 69 0.57 -21.83 -0.99
N GLN A 70 1.56 -22.52 -1.54
CA GLN A 70 1.46 -23.54 -2.56
C GLN A 70 1.95 -24.88 -2.03
N VAL A 71 1.35 -25.99 -2.45
CA VAL A 71 1.72 -27.33 -2.00
C VAL A 71 2.01 -28.29 -3.15
N GLN A 72 1.31 -28.14 -4.29
CA GLN A 72 1.24 -29.24 -5.25
C GLN A 72 2.40 -29.33 -6.23
N ASP A 73 2.97 -28.20 -6.62
CA ASP A 73 3.92 -28.10 -7.73
C ASP A 73 5.16 -27.27 -7.37
N ASP A 74 5.78 -27.50 -6.21
CA ASP A 74 7.05 -26.86 -5.87
C ASP A 74 8.20 -27.55 -6.63
N VAL A 75 8.29 -27.25 -7.92
CA VAL A 75 9.29 -27.83 -8.83
C VAL A 75 10.73 -27.45 -8.44
N MET A 76 10.89 -26.32 -7.76
CA MET A 76 12.18 -25.80 -7.31
C MET A 76 12.62 -26.38 -5.97
N PHE A 77 11.71 -27.04 -5.26
CA PHE A 77 11.94 -27.56 -3.91
C PHE A 77 12.43 -26.50 -2.91
N ASP A 78 11.93 -25.26 -3.06
CA ASP A 78 12.34 -24.12 -2.23
C ASP A 78 11.77 -24.18 -0.82
N TRP A 79 10.65 -24.88 -0.63
CA TRP A 79 9.90 -24.98 0.63
C TRP A 79 9.53 -23.62 1.26
N ASN A 80 9.55 -22.54 0.46
CA ASN A 80 9.30 -21.19 0.91
C ASN A 80 7.81 -20.77 0.83
N THR A 81 6.96 -21.68 0.35
CA THR A 81 5.51 -21.48 0.14
C THR A 81 4.67 -22.43 0.97
N THR A 82 5.08 -22.68 2.21
CA THR A 82 4.35 -23.58 3.13
C THR A 82 2.93 -23.09 3.35
N PRO A 83 1.91 -23.98 3.23
CA PRO A 83 0.53 -23.59 3.40
C PRO A 83 0.24 -23.09 4.81
N ASN A 84 -0.35 -21.90 4.92
CA ASN A 84 -0.78 -21.34 6.18
C ASN A 84 -2.19 -20.74 6.05
N LYS A 85 -3.07 -21.00 7.03
CA LYS A 85 -4.41 -20.43 7.08
C LYS A 85 -4.34 -19.02 7.66
N ILE A 86 -4.70 -18.02 6.86
CA ILE A 86 -4.62 -16.61 7.22
C ILE A 86 -6.00 -15.96 7.05
N HIS A 87 -6.31 -15.00 7.92
CA HIS A 87 -7.48 -14.13 7.80
C HIS A 87 -7.05 -12.76 7.27
N VAL A 88 -7.65 -12.33 6.15
CA VAL A 88 -7.41 -11.03 5.54
C VAL A 88 -8.62 -10.14 5.81
N ARG A 89 -8.39 -8.91 6.25
CA ARG A 89 -9.44 -7.90 6.43
C ARG A 89 -9.88 -7.35 5.06
N SER A 90 -11.09 -6.79 5.00
CA SER A 90 -11.55 -6.09 3.79
C SER A 90 -10.69 -4.84 3.52
N PHE A 91 -10.36 -4.61 2.26
CA PHE A 91 -9.52 -3.51 1.80
C PHE A 91 -9.91 -3.06 0.39
N PHE A 92 -9.34 -1.97 -0.07
CA PHE A 92 -9.42 -1.54 -1.46
C PHE A 92 -8.08 -1.80 -2.14
N MET A 93 -8.10 -2.28 -3.38
CA MET A 93 -6.91 -2.54 -4.19
C MET A 93 -7.07 -1.90 -5.56
N ASP A 94 -5.98 -1.40 -6.13
CA ASP A 94 -5.97 -0.89 -7.50
C ASP A 94 -6.42 -1.97 -8.48
N GLU A 95 -7.24 -1.57 -9.45
CA GLU A 95 -7.75 -2.48 -10.48
C GLU A 95 -6.63 -3.10 -11.34
N ALA A 96 -5.54 -2.36 -11.54
CA ALA A 96 -4.36 -2.76 -12.31
C ALA A 96 -3.08 -2.25 -11.66
N GLU A 97 -1.93 -2.60 -12.25
CA GLU A 97 -0.63 -2.04 -11.87
C GLU A 97 -0.62 -0.51 -12.09
N VAL A 98 0.25 0.19 -11.34
CA VAL A 98 0.49 1.63 -11.57
C VAL A 98 1.13 1.82 -12.94
N SER A 99 0.53 2.66 -13.77
CA SER A 99 1.03 2.95 -15.12
C SER A 99 2.17 3.98 -15.13
N ASN A 100 2.89 4.04 -16.24
CA ASN A 100 3.91 5.06 -16.46
C ASN A 100 3.34 6.48 -16.34
N SER A 101 2.14 6.73 -16.88
CA SER A 101 1.49 8.05 -16.79
C SER A 101 1.17 8.46 -15.36
N GLU A 102 0.67 7.52 -14.54
CA GLU A 102 0.37 7.78 -13.13
C GLU A 102 1.64 8.03 -12.31
N TYR A 103 2.70 7.26 -12.59
CA TYR A 103 3.98 7.49 -11.93
C TYR A 103 4.66 8.78 -12.40
N PHE A 104 4.53 9.13 -13.68
CA PHE A 104 5.04 10.37 -14.24
C PHE A 104 4.42 11.61 -13.60
N LEU A 105 3.13 11.55 -13.29
CA LEU A 105 2.45 12.61 -12.52
C LEU A 105 3.12 12.83 -11.15
N TYR A 106 3.50 11.76 -10.46
CA TYR A 106 4.25 11.85 -9.20
C TYR A 106 5.62 12.52 -9.38
N VAL A 107 6.34 12.15 -10.43
CA VAL A 107 7.65 12.74 -10.74
C VAL A 107 7.52 14.24 -11.04
N GLN A 108 6.52 14.63 -11.85
CA GLN A 108 6.25 16.03 -12.16
C GLN A 108 5.87 16.83 -10.90
N TYR A 109 4.94 16.30 -10.11
CA TYR A 109 4.55 16.92 -8.84
C TYR A 109 5.75 17.15 -7.92
N THR A 110 6.62 16.15 -7.80
CA THR A 110 7.83 16.23 -6.96
C THR A 110 8.78 17.31 -7.47
N LYS A 111 8.97 17.40 -8.79
CA LYS A 111 9.80 18.43 -9.42
C LYS A 111 9.26 19.84 -9.15
N ASP A 112 7.95 20.02 -9.21
CA ASP A 112 7.31 21.32 -9.01
C ASP A 112 7.35 21.77 -7.54
N VAL A 113 7.16 20.83 -6.60
CA VAL A 113 7.16 21.12 -5.16
C VAL A 113 8.58 21.25 -4.60
N PHE A 114 9.51 20.45 -5.10
CA PHE A 114 10.92 20.43 -4.68
C PHE A 114 11.83 20.67 -5.88
N PRO A 115 11.97 21.91 -6.36
CA PRO A 115 12.75 22.22 -7.55
C PRO A 115 14.21 21.79 -7.42
N PRO A 116 14.75 21.00 -8.37
CA PRO A 116 16.13 20.55 -8.32
C PRO A 116 17.17 21.67 -8.46
N SER A 117 16.77 22.87 -8.88
CA SER A 117 17.58 24.08 -8.89
C SER A 117 18.03 24.53 -7.50
N GLU A 118 17.23 24.25 -6.49
CA GLU A 118 17.58 24.52 -5.10
C GLU A 118 18.53 23.43 -4.55
N LYS A 119 19.71 23.82 -4.08
CA LYS A 119 20.74 22.89 -3.57
C LYS A 119 20.18 21.89 -2.52
N LYS A 120 19.31 22.38 -1.63
CA LYS A 120 18.70 21.55 -0.57
C LYS A 120 17.76 20.47 -1.09
N TYR A 121 17.23 20.59 -2.33
CA TYR A 121 16.27 19.65 -2.92
C TYR A 121 16.82 18.83 -4.07
N LYS A 122 18.08 19.08 -4.47
CA LYS A 122 18.71 18.44 -5.63
C LYS A 122 18.52 16.93 -5.71
N HIS A 123 18.62 16.26 -4.59
CA HIS A 123 18.54 14.79 -4.53
C HIS A 123 17.12 14.25 -4.44
N ILE A 124 16.13 15.07 -4.07
CA ILE A 124 14.73 14.65 -3.94
C ILE A 124 14.20 14.22 -5.31
N TYR A 125 14.34 15.07 -6.33
CA TYR A 125 13.90 14.75 -7.69
C TYR A 125 14.58 13.50 -8.25
N ASN A 126 15.89 13.37 -8.08
CA ASN A 126 16.63 12.21 -8.57
C ASN A 126 16.22 10.91 -7.86
N SER A 127 15.82 10.99 -6.60
CA SER A 127 15.41 9.81 -5.81
C SER A 127 14.10 9.19 -6.28
N VAL A 128 13.22 9.97 -6.95
CA VAL A 128 11.93 9.48 -7.41
C VAL A 128 11.93 8.98 -8.86
N LEU A 129 12.99 9.28 -9.63
CA LEU A 129 13.09 8.85 -11.02
C LEU A 129 13.23 7.32 -11.12
N PRO A 130 12.43 6.65 -11.97
CA PRO A 130 12.66 5.24 -12.28
C PRO A 130 14.04 5.02 -12.90
N ASP A 131 14.60 3.85 -12.66
CA ASP A 131 15.85 3.43 -13.28
C ASP A 131 15.60 2.92 -14.69
N THR A 132 15.84 3.76 -15.69
CA THR A 132 15.67 3.38 -17.10
C THR A 132 16.79 2.48 -17.61
N LEU A 133 17.95 2.43 -16.92
CA LEU A 133 19.07 1.58 -17.30
C LEU A 133 18.79 0.09 -17.10
N VAL A 134 17.71 -0.28 -16.38
CA VAL A 134 17.26 -1.67 -16.25
C VAL A 134 16.92 -2.35 -17.59
N TRP A 135 16.69 -1.55 -18.63
CA TRP A 135 16.43 -2.06 -19.98
C TRP A 135 17.71 -2.39 -20.75
N ARG A 136 18.85 -1.81 -20.35
CA ARG A 136 20.11 -1.98 -21.06
C ARG A 136 20.65 -3.39 -20.88
N LYS A 137 20.85 -4.10 -21.97
CA LYS A 137 21.43 -5.44 -22.01
C LYS A 137 22.74 -5.41 -22.79
N SER A 138 23.76 -6.13 -22.30
CA SER A 138 25.10 -6.15 -22.91
C SER A 138 25.13 -6.69 -24.35
N LEU A 139 24.20 -7.56 -24.73
CA LEU A 139 24.14 -8.22 -26.03
C LEU A 139 22.89 -7.83 -26.84
N GLY A 140 22.12 -6.86 -26.41
CA GLY A 140 20.87 -6.46 -27.05
C GLY A 140 20.80 -4.98 -27.34
N ASN A 141 20.23 -4.61 -28.50
CA ASN A 141 19.94 -3.21 -28.80
C ASN A 141 18.62 -2.79 -28.14
N THR A 142 18.70 -2.40 -26.88
CA THR A 142 17.54 -2.00 -26.06
C THR A 142 17.53 -0.53 -25.70
N GLU A 143 18.36 0.30 -26.35
CA GLU A 143 18.43 1.75 -26.09
C GLU A 143 17.09 2.43 -26.34
N LEU A 144 16.32 2.00 -27.33
CA LEU A 144 14.98 2.53 -27.58
C LEU A 144 14.07 2.44 -26.34
N LEU A 145 14.11 1.32 -25.62
CA LEU A 145 13.33 1.14 -24.39
C LEU A 145 13.93 1.93 -23.22
N THR A 146 15.26 1.98 -23.14
CA THR A 146 15.97 2.75 -22.10
C THR A 146 15.59 4.24 -22.17
N GLU A 147 15.44 4.79 -23.35
CA GLU A 147 15.11 6.20 -23.55
C GLU A 147 13.61 6.48 -23.44
N ASN A 148 12.77 5.60 -24.01
CA ASN A 148 11.37 5.91 -24.29
C ASN A 148 10.36 5.22 -23.39
N TYR A 149 10.64 4.06 -22.81
CA TYR A 149 9.64 3.28 -22.09
C TYR A 149 8.92 4.08 -20.99
N PHE A 150 9.61 4.90 -20.24
CA PHE A 150 9.00 5.73 -19.21
C PHE A 150 8.51 7.08 -19.72
N ARG A 151 9.08 7.61 -20.80
CA ARG A 151 8.88 9.00 -21.20
C ARG A 151 7.94 9.18 -22.39
N HIS A 152 7.87 8.19 -23.28
CA HIS A 152 7.12 8.33 -24.53
C HIS A 152 5.64 8.00 -24.35
N PRO A 153 4.70 8.79 -24.93
CA PRO A 153 3.26 8.59 -24.78
C PRO A 153 2.75 7.21 -25.22
N ALA A 154 3.45 6.54 -26.13
CA ALA A 154 3.10 5.19 -26.57
C ALA A 154 3.09 4.17 -25.43
N TYR A 155 3.88 4.39 -24.38
CA TYR A 155 3.97 3.55 -23.21
C TYR A 155 3.27 4.14 -21.97
N ALA A 156 2.45 5.18 -22.15
CA ALA A 156 1.78 5.87 -21.05
C ALA A 156 0.93 4.94 -20.18
N ASP A 157 0.19 4.03 -20.82
CA ASP A 157 -0.69 3.05 -20.17
C ASP A 157 0.01 1.69 -19.88
N TYR A 158 1.31 1.59 -20.04
CA TYR A 158 2.08 0.41 -19.67
C TYR A 158 2.47 0.48 -18.19
N PRO A 159 2.66 -0.66 -17.50
CA PRO A 159 3.03 -0.66 -16.09
C PRO A 159 4.38 0.00 -15.88
N VAL A 160 4.53 0.77 -14.82
CA VAL A 160 5.82 1.35 -14.45
C VAL A 160 6.77 0.25 -13.97
N VAL A 161 7.99 0.25 -14.51
CA VAL A 161 9.10 -0.62 -14.10
C VAL A 161 10.37 0.21 -13.85
N GLY A 162 11.43 -0.42 -13.36
CA GLY A 162 12.61 0.32 -12.96
C GLY A 162 12.42 1.06 -11.63
N VAL A 163 11.41 0.66 -10.84
CA VAL A 163 11.10 1.24 -9.53
C VAL A 163 11.49 0.27 -8.42
N SER A 164 12.19 0.79 -7.42
CA SER A 164 12.52 0.05 -6.21
C SER A 164 11.33 0.01 -5.25
N TRP A 165 11.36 -0.91 -4.27
CA TRP A 165 10.36 -0.98 -3.22
C TRP A 165 10.26 0.34 -2.42
N LEU A 166 11.40 1.00 -2.20
CA LEU A 166 11.44 2.30 -1.52
C LEU A 166 10.67 3.37 -2.31
N GLN A 167 10.90 3.45 -3.62
CA GLN A 167 10.20 4.39 -4.51
C GLN A 167 8.70 4.10 -4.57
N ALA A 168 8.31 2.83 -4.68
CA ALA A 168 6.91 2.41 -4.67
C ALA A 168 6.20 2.81 -3.35
N THR A 169 6.89 2.68 -2.21
CA THR A 169 6.37 3.10 -0.90
C THR A 169 6.19 4.61 -0.81
N GLU A 170 7.15 5.39 -1.32
CA GLU A 170 7.03 6.86 -1.34
C GLU A 170 5.92 7.34 -2.29
N TYR A 171 5.71 6.67 -3.43
CA TYR A 171 4.56 6.92 -4.29
C TYR A 171 3.23 6.73 -3.55
N CYS A 172 3.09 5.67 -2.77
CA CYS A 172 1.88 5.43 -1.97
C CYS A 172 1.62 6.56 -0.95
N LYS A 173 2.67 7.07 -0.31
CA LYS A 173 2.58 8.22 0.62
C LYS A 173 2.15 9.49 -0.12
N TRP A 174 2.79 9.78 -1.26
CA TRP A 174 2.43 10.90 -2.11
C TRP A 174 0.97 10.82 -2.55
N ARG A 175 0.51 9.66 -3.05
CA ARG A 175 -0.88 9.45 -3.45
C ARG A 175 -1.85 9.71 -2.30
N THR A 176 -1.51 9.30 -1.07
CA THR A 176 -2.30 9.60 0.13
C THR A 176 -2.49 11.10 0.31
N ASN A 177 -1.41 11.84 0.20
CA ASN A 177 -1.41 13.28 0.41
C ASN A 177 -2.21 14.01 -0.69
N VAL A 178 -1.97 13.68 -1.95
CA VAL A 178 -2.64 14.33 -3.09
C VAL A 178 -4.15 14.01 -3.13
N VAL A 179 -4.55 12.76 -2.87
CA VAL A 179 -5.96 12.38 -2.84
C VAL A 179 -6.70 13.09 -1.69
N ASN A 180 -6.06 13.19 -0.52
CA ASN A 180 -6.64 13.90 0.61
C ASN A 180 -6.72 15.42 0.37
N LEU A 181 -5.69 16.01 -0.20
CA LEU A 181 -5.69 17.41 -0.63
C LEU A 181 -6.84 17.68 -1.61
N LYS A 182 -6.94 16.87 -2.67
CA LYS A 182 -8.03 16.98 -3.67
C LYS A 182 -9.40 16.86 -3.02
N THR A 183 -9.57 15.91 -2.10
CA THR A 183 -10.81 15.74 -1.34
C THR A 183 -11.16 16.96 -0.52
N LEU A 184 -10.19 17.62 0.10
CA LEU A 184 -10.39 18.86 0.86
C LEU A 184 -10.77 20.05 -0.03
N ILE A 185 -10.17 20.14 -1.22
CA ILE A 185 -10.50 21.15 -2.22
C ILE A 185 -11.92 20.94 -2.75
N ASP A 186 -12.27 19.73 -3.19
CA ASP A 186 -13.57 19.39 -3.78
C ASP A 186 -14.72 19.58 -2.79
N LYS A 187 -14.48 19.31 -1.50
CA LYS A 187 -15.43 19.59 -0.42
C LYS A 187 -15.43 21.06 0.01
N GLY A 188 -14.58 21.90 -0.57
CA GLY A 188 -14.47 23.33 -0.30
C GLY A 188 -13.94 23.68 1.09
N HIS A 189 -13.11 22.82 1.67
CA HIS A 189 -12.41 23.12 2.93
C HIS A 189 -11.14 23.95 2.70
N ILE A 190 -10.49 23.75 1.57
CA ILE A 190 -9.26 24.45 1.14
C ILE A 190 -9.54 25.12 -0.21
N LYS A 191 -8.90 26.26 -0.47
CA LYS A 191 -8.89 26.91 -1.79
C LYS A 191 -8.20 25.99 -2.81
N ASN A 192 -8.54 26.13 -4.09
CA ASN A 192 -7.81 25.41 -5.14
C ASN A 192 -6.41 25.99 -5.31
N ILE A 193 -5.42 25.35 -4.73
CA ILE A 193 -4.02 25.76 -4.79
C ILE A 193 -3.37 25.47 -6.14
N PHE A 194 -3.98 24.65 -6.99
CA PHE A 194 -3.47 24.34 -8.32
C PHE A 194 -3.75 25.44 -9.37
N GLU A 195 -4.67 26.35 -9.07
CA GLU A 195 -4.96 27.53 -9.91
C GLU A 195 -4.03 28.71 -9.64
N ALA A 196 -3.39 28.73 -8.47
CA ALA A 196 -2.48 29.82 -8.12
C ALA A 196 -1.09 29.55 -8.72
N ASP A 197 -0.58 30.49 -9.50
CA ASP A 197 0.72 30.43 -10.19
C ASP A 197 1.93 30.52 -9.23
N THR A 198 1.68 30.58 -7.94
CA THR A 198 2.68 30.77 -6.91
C THR A 198 2.95 29.49 -6.14
N THR A 199 4.19 29.03 -6.22
CA THR A 199 4.83 28.02 -5.35
C THR A 199 3.88 26.92 -4.87
N ARG A 200 3.85 25.82 -5.58
CA ARG A 200 3.11 24.61 -5.17
C ARG A 200 3.64 24.15 -3.84
N ASN A 201 2.93 24.51 -2.80
CA ASN A 201 3.30 24.15 -1.45
C ASN A 201 3.06 22.66 -1.20
N PHE A 202 4.00 22.02 -0.56
CA PHE A 202 3.87 20.63 -0.15
C PHE A 202 2.72 20.46 0.84
N PHE A 203 1.89 19.44 0.61
CA PHE A 203 0.82 19.03 1.52
C PHE A 203 1.12 17.65 2.10
N ASP A 204 1.05 17.53 3.42
CA ASP A 204 1.14 16.27 4.14
C ASP A 204 -0.07 16.08 5.04
N THR A 205 -0.76 14.97 4.89
CA THR A 205 -2.00 14.65 5.62
C THR A 205 -1.77 14.57 7.13
N ASP A 206 -0.65 14.04 7.55
CA ASP A 206 -0.34 13.86 8.96
C ASP A 206 0.00 15.21 9.63
N VAL A 207 0.70 16.08 8.93
CA VAL A 207 0.95 17.47 9.39
C VAL A 207 -0.36 18.23 9.47
N PHE A 208 -1.19 18.18 8.43
CA PHE A 208 -2.49 18.84 8.41
C PHE A 208 -3.38 18.46 9.60
N LEU A 209 -3.40 17.15 9.95
CA LEU A 209 -4.17 16.65 11.08
C LEU A 209 -3.59 17.05 12.44
N THR A 210 -2.28 17.24 12.52
CA THR A 210 -1.57 17.60 13.77
C THR A 210 -1.59 19.11 13.97
N ASP A 211 -1.08 19.85 12.99
CA ASP A 211 -1.02 21.31 13.01
C ASP A 211 -1.12 21.88 11.60
N ALA A 212 -2.35 22.20 11.19
CA ALA A 212 -2.62 22.77 9.86
C ALA A 212 -1.90 24.12 9.61
N THR A 213 -1.50 24.84 10.65
CA THR A 213 -0.80 26.12 10.51
C THR A 213 0.64 25.97 10.02
N LYS A 214 1.20 24.77 10.06
CA LYS A 214 2.53 24.45 9.53
C LYS A 214 2.54 24.10 8.05
N MET A 215 1.36 23.94 7.46
CA MET A 215 1.24 23.69 6.02
C MET A 215 1.30 25.02 5.24
N PHE A 216 1.55 24.92 3.94
CA PHE A 216 1.51 26.04 3.00
C PHE A 216 2.37 27.25 3.44
N ALA A 217 3.58 26.97 3.96
CA ALA A 217 4.49 28.00 4.50
C ALA A 217 3.87 28.90 5.59
N GLY A 218 2.83 28.42 6.27
CA GLY A 218 2.11 29.17 7.31
C GLY A 218 0.97 30.04 6.80
N ASP A 219 0.66 30.00 5.51
CA ASP A 219 -0.47 30.75 4.95
C ASP A 219 -1.82 30.12 5.36
N THR A 220 -2.46 30.73 6.34
CA THR A 220 -3.79 30.31 6.83
C THR A 220 -4.95 30.78 5.98
N THR A 221 -4.74 31.71 5.02
CA THR A 221 -5.79 32.24 4.14
C THR A 221 -6.30 31.21 3.14
N ILE A 222 -5.56 30.13 2.95
CA ILE A 222 -5.92 29.00 2.10
C ILE A 222 -7.10 28.21 2.69
N TYR A 223 -7.26 28.20 4.00
CA TYR A 223 -8.35 27.48 4.67
C TYR A 223 -9.66 28.25 4.57
N LYS A 224 -10.65 27.70 3.85
CA LYS A 224 -11.97 28.32 3.67
C LYS A 224 -12.91 28.02 4.83
N ARG A 225 -13.07 26.76 5.17
CA ARG A 225 -14.02 26.34 6.22
C ARG A 225 -13.62 25.01 6.85
N GLY A 226 -13.92 24.87 8.12
CA GLY A 226 -13.85 23.62 8.85
C GLY A 226 -15.16 22.83 8.82
N VAL A 227 -15.28 21.87 9.73
CA VAL A 227 -16.53 21.13 9.96
C VAL A 227 -17.52 22.03 10.69
N LYS A 228 -18.79 22.01 10.26
CA LYS A 228 -19.86 22.77 10.92
C LYS A 228 -19.94 22.39 12.40
N GLN A 229 -19.98 23.43 13.23
CA GLN A 229 -20.10 23.31 14.67
C GLN A 229 -21.36 24.03 15.13
N ARG A 230 -22.05 23.51 16.14
CA ARG A 230 -23.17 24.22 16.78
C ARG A 230 -22.64 25.49 17.42
N ARG A 231 -23.31 26.60 17.16
CA ARG A 231 -22.96 27.88 17.79
C ARG A 231 -23.54 27.96 19.16
N ALA A 232 -22.79 28.55 20.07
CA ALA A 232 -23.33 28.93 21.36
C ALA A 232 -24.32 30.11 21.17
N LYS A 233 -25.45 30.08 21.91
CA LYS A 233 -26.45 31.16 21.89
C LYS A 233 -25.72 32.47 22.28
N GLY A 234 -25.77 33.49 21.41
CA GLY A 234 -25.09 34.77 21.63
C GLY A 234 -23.72 34.94 20.96
N GLN A 235 -23.18 33.94 20.28
CA GLN A 235 -21.97 34.14 19.46
C GLN A 235 -22.32 34.83 18.13
N THR A 236 -21.66 35.94 17.84
CA THR A 236 -21.71 36.61 16.54
C THR A 236 -21.24 35.69 15.41
N LYS A 237 -21.85 35.84 14.25
CA LYS A 237 -21.38 35.15 13.05
C LYS A 237 -19.96 35.64 12.74
N PRO A 238 -18.98 34.70 12.55
CA PRO A 238 -17.69 35.14 12.03
C PRO A 238 -17.89 35.82 10.68
N GLY A 239 -17.09 36.86 10.40
CA GLY A 239 -17.11 37.57 9.13
C GLY A 239 -17.02 36.59 7.94
N LYS A 240 -17.43 37.02 6.74
CA LYS A 240 -17.44 36.19 5.53
C LYS A 240 -16.06 35.60 5.23
N ASP A 241 -14.99 36.26 5.59
CA ASP A 241 -13.60 35.90 5.33
C ASP A 241 -12.93 35.16 6.50
N ALA A 242 -13.60 35.04 7.65
CA ALA A 242 -13.07 34.34 8.79
C ALA A 242 -13.30 32.82 8.67
N PHE A 243 -12.33 32.02 9.15
CA PHE A 243 -12.44 30.55 9.18
C PHE A 243 -13.70 30.12 9.95
N GLN A 244 -14.58 29.38 9.27
CA GLN A 244 -15.86 28.96 9.82
C GLN A 244 -15.82 27.49 10.24
N GLY A 245 -16.17 27.21 11.49
CA GLY A 245 -16.26 25.85 12.02
C GLY A 245 -15.03 25.45 12.81
N ARG A 246 -14.90 24.16 13.10
CA ARG A 246 -13.71 23.58 13.78
C ARG A 246 -12.76 22.92 12.80
N LYS A 247 -11.51 22.74 13.21
CA LYS A 247 -10.51 21.98 12.45
C LYS A 247 -11.01 20.57 12.13
N ILE A 248 -10.65 20.07 10.95
CA ILE A 248 -10.95 18.71 10.51
C ILE A 248 -10.07 17.73 11.28
N THR A 249 -10.67 16.64 11.69
CA THR A 249 -10.00 15.54 12.40
C THR A 249 -10.27 14.20 11.71
N LYS A 250 -9.55 13.17 12.09
CA LYS A 250 -9.82 11.79 11.60
C LYS A 250 -11.23 11.32 11.91
N ALA A 251 -11.79 11.76 13.05
CA ALA A 251 -13.14 11.40 13.47
C ALA A 251 -14.25 11.91 12.56
N ASP A 252 -13.95 12.85 11.66
CA ASP A 252 -14.93 13.37 10.71
C ASP A 252 -15.17 12.46 9.50
N GLY A 253 -14.29 11.49 9.25
CA GLY A 253 -14.40 10.56 8.12
C GLY A 253 -14.34 11.25 6.75
N ILE A 254 -13.73 12.44 6.66
CA ILE A 254 -13.62 13.21 5.41
C ILE A 254 -12.46 12.70 4.56
N LEU A 255 -11.33 12.41 5.24
CA LEU A 255 -10.10 12.00 4.60
C LEU A 255 -10.11 10.49 4.31
N GLN A 256 -9.48 10.12 3.21
CA GLN A 256 -9.24 8.72 2.85
C GLN A 256 -8.17 8.10 3.75
N THR A 257 -8.25 6.77 3.90
CA THR A 257 -7.21 5.97 4.54
C THR A 257 -5.92 6.01 3.73
N LYS A 258 -4.80 5.73 4.39
CA LYS A 258 -3.49 5.76 3.73
C LYS A 258 -3.42 4.72 2.61
N PHE A 259 -2.84 5.12 1.49
CA PHE A 259 -2.40 4.20 0.46
C PHE A 259 -1.07 3.58 0.88
N ARG A 260 -0.89 2.32 0.58
CA ARG A 260 0.32 1.53 0.88
C ARG A 260 0.47 0.40 -0.13
N LEU A 261 1.60 -0.26 -0.13
CA LEU A 261 1.73 -1.54 -0.83
C LEU A 261 0.84 -2.60 -0.16
N PRO A 262 0.31 -3.57 -0.91
CA PRO A 262 -0.40 -4.71 -0.33
C PRO A 262 0.55 -5.54 0.55
N THR A 263 0.02 -6.16 1.59
CA THR A 263 0.74 -7.24 2.25
C THR A 263 0.77 -8.46 1.34
N GLU A 264 1.72 -9.35 1.55
CA GLU A 264 1.82 -10.58 0.78
C GLU A 264 0.52 -11.39 0.83
N ALA A 265 -0.09 -11.48 2.01
CA ALA A 265 -1.37 -12.16 2.22
C ALA A 265 -2.54 -11.47 1.48
N GLU A 266 -2.62 -10.14 1.54
CA GLU A 266 -3.64 -9.37 0.80
C GLU A 266 -3.49 -9.53 -0.70
N TRP A 267 -2.26 -9.50 -1.20
CA TRP A 267 -1.97 -9.65 -2.61
C TRP A 267 -2.39 -11.04 -3.12
N GLU A 268 -2.00 -12.10 -2.41
CA GLU A 268 -2.35 -13.48 -2.79
C GLU A 268 -3.86 -13.75 -2.66
N PHE A 269 -4.50 -13.23 -1.60
CA PHE A 269 -5.94 -13.31 -1.43
C PHE A 269 -6.69 -12.65 -2.60
N ALA A 270 -6.25 -11.45 -2.98
CA ALA A 270 -6.84 -10.72 -4.11
C ALA A 270 -6.60 -11.41 -5.45
N ALA A 271 -5.42 -11.97 -5.68
CA ALA A 271 -5.08 -12.70 -6.90
C ALA A 271 -5.90 -13.98 -7.04
N LYS A 272 -5.99 -14.76 -5.98
CA LYS A 272 -6.79 -16.00 -5.98
C LYS A 272 -8.27 -15.75 -6.15
N ALA A 273 -8.81 -14.66 -5.62
CA ALA A 273 -10.21 -14.23 -5.75
C ALA A 273 -11.20 -15.41 -5.64
N ASN A 274 -11.21 -16.08 -4.50
CA ASN A 274 -11.90 -17.36 -4.29
C ASN A 274 -13.43 -17.25 -4.19
N VAL A 275 -14.03 -16.18 -4.67
CA VAL A 275 -15.48 -15.92 -4.55
C VAL A 275 -16.28 -16.85 -5.46
N GLU A 276 -15.80 -17.12 -6.67
CA GLU A 276 -16.50 -17.90 -7.68
C GLU A 276 -15.96 -19.32 -7.87
N ASN A 277 -14.84 -19.64 -7.25
CA ASN A 277 -14.06 -20.82 -7.57
C ASN A 277 -14.27 -21.98 -6.61
N ARG A 278 -15.51 -22.43 -6.49
CA ARG A 278 -15.83 -23.63 -5.69
C ARG A 278 -15.21 -24.91 -6.23
N GLU A 279 -15.12 -25.02 -7.56
CA GLU A 279 -14.60 -26.23 -8.22
C GLU A 279 -13.13 -26.45 -7.93
N TYR A 280 -12.29 -25.42 -8.08
CA TYR A 280 -10.85 -25.55 -7.92
C TYR A 280 -10.35 -25.43 -6.48
N ASN A 281 -11.10 -24.83 -5.57
CA ASN A 281 -10.70 -24.73 -4.17
C ASN A 281 -11.22 -25.87 -3.29
N THR A 282 -12.45 -26.34 -3.56
CA THR A 282 -13.12 -27.32 -2.70
C THR A 282 -13.16 -28.72 -3.29
N ILE A 283 -13.23 -28.85 -4.62
CA ILE A 283 -13.42 -30.15 -5.30
C ILE A 283 -12.15 -30.62 -6.01
N ARG A 284 -11.49 -29.74 -6.77
CA ARG A 284 -10.35 -30.08 -7.63
C ARG A 284 -9.00 -29.56 -7.14
N GLY A 285 -8.93 -29.13 -5.90
CA GLY A 285 -7.73 -28.57 -5.31
C GLY A 285 -7.56 -27.06 -5.56
N ARG A 286 -6.35 -26.55 -5.31
CA ARG A 286 -6.08 -25.12 -5.29
C ARG A 286 -6.04 -24.49 -6.67
N LYS A 287 -6.43 -23.23 -6.72
CA LYS A 287 -6.35 -22.38 -7.90
C LYS A 287 -4.89 -22.03 -8.21
N LYS A 288 -4.45 -22.39 -9.41
CA LYS A 288 -3.06 -22.20 -9.86
C LYS A 288 -2.80 -20.79 -10.41
N TYR A 289 -3.81 -20.10 -10.95
CA TYR A 289 -3.68 -18.79 -11.59
C TYR A 289 -4.69 -17.79 -11.04
N ALA A 290 -4.54 -16.53 -11.38
CA ALA A 290 -5.51 -15.50 -11.04
C ALA A 290 -6.89 -15.71 -11.70
N TRP A 291 -6.95 -16.41 -12.83
CA TRP A 291 -8.20 -16.79 -13.51
C TRP A 291 -8.69 -18.18 -13.11
N ASN A 292 -9.91 -18.52 -13.54
CA ASN A 292 -10.50 -19.83 -13.32
C ASN A 292 -10.04 -20.83 -14.39
N GLY A 293 -9.29 -21.86 -13.99
CA GLY A 293 -8.80 -22.90 -14.89
C GLY A 293 -7.40 -23.39 -14.54
N LYS A 294 -6.98 -24.48 -15.19
CA LYS A 294 -5.66 -25.12 -15.01
C LYS A 294 -4.66 -24.73 -16.09
N TYR A 295 -5.09 -24.01 -17.11
CA TYR A 295 -4.28 -23.73 -18.29
C TYR A 295 -4.08 -22.23 -18.44
N SER A 296 -2.96 -21.85 -19.02
CA SER A 296 -2.62 -20.48 -19.37
C SER A 296 -3.37 -19.97 -20.60
N ARG A 297 -4.10 -20.86 -21.30
CA ARG A 297 -4.85 -20.54 -22.52
C ARG A 297 -6.35 -20.52 -22.31
N SER A 298 -7.04 -19.62 -23.00
CA SER A 298 -8.49 -19.47 -22.96
C SER A 298 -9.21 -20.68 -23.54
N LYS A 299 -10.24 -21.14 -22.84
CA LYS A 299 -11.18 -22.18 -23.30
C LYS A 299 -12.41 -21.61 -23.97
N SER A 300 -12.60 -20.28 -23.94
CA SER A 300 -13.74 -19.60 -24.56
C SER A 300 -13.79 -19.90 -26.06
N LYS A 301 -14.99 -20.18 -26.60
CA LYS A 301 -15.16 -20.46 -28.06
C LYS A 301 -14.59 -19.33 -28.90
N ARG A 302 -14.75 -18.07 -28.49
CA ARG A 302 -14.31 -16.87 -29.21
C ARG A 302 -12.80 -16.66 -29.16
N TYR A 303 -12.17 -17.01 -28.04
CA TYR A 303 -10.76 -16.73 -27.76
C TYR A 303 -9.96 -18.00 -27.47
N ARG A 304 -10.39 -19.13 -28.10
CA ARG A 304 -9.76 -20.43 -27.84
C ARG A 304 -8.31 -20.44 -28.29
N GLY A 305 -7.42 -20.73 -27.34
CA GLY A 305 -5.99 -20.80 -27.60
C GLY A 305 -5.23 -19.52 -27.27
N ASP A 306 -5.92 -18.36 -27.12
CA ASP A 306 -5.28 -17.12 -26.73
C ASP A 306 -4.72 -17.25 -25.30
N GLN A 307 -3.56 -16.67 -25.06
CA GLN A 307 -2.99 -16.62 -23.72
C GLN A 307 -3.82 -15.73 -22.80
N LEU A 308 -3.83 -16.05 -21.51
CA LEU A 308 -4.57 -15.31 -20.48
C LEU A 308 -3.67 -14.37 -19.67
N ALA A 309 -2.38 -14.32 -19.98
CA ALA A 309 -1.39 -13.46 -19.35
C ALA A 309 -0.20 -13.25 -20.28
N ASN A 310 0.54 -12.18 -20.04
CA ASN A 310 1.82 -11.91 -20.69
C ASN A 310 2.95 -12.58 -19.90
N PHE A 311 3.62 -13.58 -20.47
CA PHE A 311 4.71 -14.33 -19.86
C PHE A 311 5.56 -15.07 -20.91
N LYS A 312 6.78 -15.45 -20.53
CA LYS A 312 7.70 -16.16 -21.42
C LYS A 312 7.31 -17.63 -21.63
N GLN A 313 7.00 -18.02 -22.86
CA GLN A 313 6.54 -19.36 -23.19
C GLN A 313 7.63 -20.32 -23.64
N GLY A 314 8.64 -19.85 -24.38
CA GLY A 314 9.66 -20.71 -25.01
C GLY A 314 11.10 -20.38 -24.64
N LYS A 315 12.04 -21.10 -25.28
CA LYS A 315 13.48 -20.82 -25.13
C LYS A 315 13.95 -19.67 -26.04
N GLY A 316 13.23 -19.36 -27.13
CA GLY A 316 13.58 -18.32 -28.10
C GLY A 316 13.28 -16.91 -27.60
N ASN A 317 12.38 -16.24 -28.31
CA ASN A 317 11.83 -14.98 -27.85
C ASN A 317 10.89 -15.18 -26.65
N TYR A 318 10.55 -14.13 -25.94
CA TYR A 318 9.68 -14.20 -24.76
C TYR A 318 8.24 -14.57 -25.09
N SER A 319 7.80 -14.34 -26.31
CA SER A 319 6.44 -14.50 -26.76
C SER A 319 6.12 -15.85 -27.43
N GLY A 320 7.05 -16.79 -27.47
CA GLY A 320 6.84 -18.15 -27.94
C GLY A 320 7.48 -18.43 -29.28
N LEU A 321 6.75 -18.38 -30.39
CA LEU A 321 7.27 -18.66 -31.73
C LEU A 321 8.04 -17.46 -32.31
N SER A 322 9.15 -17.75 -32.99
CA SER A 322 9.93 -16.69 -33.62
C SER A 322 9.10 -15.87 -34.60
N GLY A 323 9.11 -14.56 -34.45
CA GLY A 323 8.38 -13.64 -35.29
C GLY A 323 6.90 -13.51 -35.03
N TRP A 324 6.36 -14.22 -34.03
CA TRP A 324 4.95 -14.13 -33.65
C TRP A 324 4.77 -14.23 -32.13
N SER A 325 4.17 -13.21 -31.54
CA SER A 325 3.83 -13.18 -30.13
C SER A 325 2.49 -13.88 -29.87
N SER A 326 2.49 -15.00 -29.15
CA SER A 326 1.26 -15.76 -28.88
C SER A 326 0.45 -15.19 -27.72
N ASP A 327 1.02 -14.33 -26.91
CA ASP A 327 0.39 -13.57 -25.82
C ASP A 327 0.18 -12.08 -26.17
N GLY A 328 0.66 -11.66 -27.34
CA GLY A 328 0.48 -10.30 -27.86
C GLY A 328 1.65 -9.35 -27.59
N SER A 329 2.66 -9.75 -26.80
CA SER A 329 3.80 -8.87 -26.49
C SER A 329 5.07 -9.65 -26.12
N ASP A 330 6.22 -9.07 -26.42
CA ASP A 330 7.56 -9.51 -26.04
C ASP A 330 8.23 -8.62 -24.98
N ILE A 331 7.48 -7.63 -24.50
CA ILE A 331 7.78 -6.70 -23.40
C ILE A 331 6.55 -6.60 -22.51
N PRO A 332 6.54 -5.83 -21.41
CA PRO A 332 5.29 -5.53 -20.73
C PRO A 332 4.24 -5.01 -21.71
N ILE A 333 2.99 -5.32 -21.48
CA ILE A 333 1.86 -4.87 -22.29
C ILE A 333 1.07 -3.80 -21.52
N LYS A 334 0.27 -3.04 -22.24
CA LYS A 334 -0.68 -2.09 -21.67
C LYS A 334 -1.50 -2.75 -20.55
N ILE A 335 -1.65 -2.05 -19.41
CA ILE A 335 -2.48 -2.52 -18.29
C ILE A 335 -3.91 -2.83 -18.74
N LYS A 336 -4.55 -3.82 -18.09
CA LYS A 336 -5.92 -4.27 -18.40
C LYS A 336 -6.10 -4.90 -19.79
N SER A 337 -5.04 -5.41 -20.38
CA SER A 337 -5.11 -6.09 -21.70
C SER A 337 -5.74 -7.48 -21.61
N TYR A 338 -5.69 -8.11 -20.44
CA TYR A 338 -6.28 -9.43 -20.18
C TYR A 338 -7.54 -9.34 -19.32
N PRO A 339 -8.39 -10.39 -19.32
CA PRO A 339 -9.59 -10.39 -18.48
C PRO A 339 -9.27 -10.30 -16.98
N PRO A 340 -10.09 -9.56 -16.21
CA PRO A 340 -9.90 -9.47 -14.77
C PRO A 340 -10.29 -10.78 -14.05
N ASN A 341 -9.81 -10.93 -12.81
CA ASN A 341 -10.26 -12.00 -11.93
C ASN A 341 -11.66 -11.72 -11.35
N ALA A 342 -12.17 -12.61 -10.48
CA ALA A 342 -13.50 -12.52 -9.90
C ALA A 342 -13.75 -11.26 -9.02
N PHE A 343 -12.71 -10.61 -8.51
CA PHE A 343 -12.82 -9.32 -7.84
C PHE A 343 -12.80 -8.11 -8.80
N GLY A 344 -12.56 -8.32 -10.08
CA GLY A 344 -12.41 -7.25 -11.08
C GLY A 344 -11.00 -6.66 -11.11
N ILE A 345 -9.98 -7.41 -10.67
CA ILE A 345 -8.59 -6.99 -10.64
C ILE A 345 -7.87 -7.63 -11.83
N TYR A 346 -7.11 -6.80 -12.55
CA TYR A 346 -6.38 -7.18 -13.77
C TYR A 346 -4.92 -7.54 -13.47
N ASP A 347 -4.33 -8.32 -14.34
CA ASP A 347 -2.88 -8.57 -14.45
C ASP A 347 -2.21 -9.11 -13.16
N MET A 348 -2.98 -9.89 -12.34
CA MET A 348 -2.47 -10.52 -11.12
C MET A 348 -1.57 -11.75 -11.39
N SER A 349 -1.41 -12.16 -12.62
CA SER A 349 -0.52 -13.23 -13.07
C SER A 349 0.09 -12.82 -14.40
N GLY A 350 1.39 -12.56 -14.44
CA GLY A 350 2.10 -12.10 -15.63
C GLY A 350 2.14 -10.57 -15.76
N ASN A 351 2.50 -10.06 -16.91
CA ASN A 351 2.79 -8.69 -17.25
C ASN A 351 3.99 -8.16 -16.45
N VAL A 352 3.81 -7.59 -15.26
CA VAL A 352 4.91 -7.31 -14.34
C VAL A 352 4.67 -7.97 -12.99
N ALA A 353 5.72 -8.46 -12.37
CA ALA A 353 5.68 -8.88 -10.98
C ALA A 353 5.53 -7.64 -10.08
N GLU A 354 5.01 -7.80 -8.87
CA GLU A 354 4.63 -6.67 -8.05
C GLU A 354 5.26 -6.71 -6.66
N TRP A 355 5.80 -5.56 -6.25
CA TRP A 355 6.27 -5.37 -4.88
C TRP A 355 5.14 -5.47 -3.88
N VAL A 356 5.39 -6.22 -2.79
CA VAL A 356 4.53 -6.25 -1.61
C VAL A 356 5.26 -5.72 -0.38
N SER A 357 4.54 -5.45 0.69
CA SER A 357 5.10 -4.79 1.88
C SER A 357 6.07 -5.65 2.67
N ASP A 358 5.97 -6.97 2.56
CA ASP A 358 6.60 -7.93 3.46
C ASP A 358 8.11 -8.04 3.26
N VAL A 359 8.83 -8.18 4.36
CA VAL A 359 10.22 -8.65 4.37
C VAL A 359 10.23 -10.14 4.05
N TYR A 360 11.11 -10.54 3.15
CA TYR A 360 11.23 -11.95 2.80
C TYR A 360 11.93 -12.76 3.90
N ARG A 361 11.31 -13.89 4.23
CA ARG A 361 11.91 -14.98 4.99
C ARG A 361 11.50 -16.29 4.35
N PRO A 362 12.43 -17.27 4.22
CA PRO A 362 12.13 -18.58 3.64
C PRO A 362 11.01 -19.31 4.40
N ILE A 363 11.03 -19.23 5.72
CA ILE A 363 10.06 -19.87 6.59
C ILE A 363 8.99 -18.85 6.99
N ILE A 364 7.72 -19.20 6.76
CA ILE A 364 6.57 -18.45 7.24
C ILE A 364 6.27 -18.90 8.67
N ASP A 365 6.21 -17.94 9.60
CA ASP A 365 5.84 -18.19 10.97
C ASP A 365 4.37 -18.60 11.05
N SER A 366 4.10 -19.77 11.64
CA SER A 366 2.73 -20.24 11.89
C SER A 366 2.04 -19.45 13.01
N ASP A 367 2.83 -18.82 13.89
CA ASP A 367 2.33 -17.98 14.98
C ASP A 367 2.10 -16.51 14.56
N ALA A 368 2.15 -16.21 13.26
CA ALA A 368 1.81 -14.90 12.75
C ALA A 368 0.40 -14.52 13.20
N ASN A 369 0.31 -13.54 14.07
CA ASN A 369 -0.94 -13.06 14.62
C ASN A 369 -1.72 -12.29 13.55
N ASP A 370 -3.03 -12.53 13.42
CA ASP A 370 -3.95 -11.82 12.52
C ASP A 370 -3.91 -10.29 12.68
N PHE A 371 -3.44 -9.80 13.82
CA PHE A 371 -3.24 -8.37 14.08
C PHE A 371 -1.92 -7.81 13.58
N ASN A 372 -0.99 -8.64 13.14
CA ASN A 372 0.23 -8.21 12.49
C ASN A 372 -0.05 -7.96 11.01
N TYR A 373 0.14 -6.74 10.58
CA TYR A 373 -0.17 -6.34 9.20
C TYR A 373 0.69 -7.07 8.19
N PHE A 374 1.98 -7.15 8.43
CA PHE A 374 2.94 -7.81 7.56
C PHE A 374 4.29 -7.96 8.26
N ARG A 375 5.10 -8.91 7.79
CA ARG A 375 6.46 -9.04 8.27
C ARG A 375 7.30 -7.83 7.84
N GLY A 376 8.07 -7.25 8.76
CA GLY A 376 8.86 -6.04 8.49
C GLY A 376 8.10 -4.72 8.73
N ASN A 377 6.90 -4.77 9.31
CA ASN A 377 6.20 -3.57 9.74
C ASN A 377 6.94 -2.92 10.93
N VAL A 378 7.38 -1.68 10.76
CA VAL A 378 8.08 -0.91 11.78
C VAL A 378 7.16 0.18 12.32
N PHE A 379 6.79 0.05 13.58
CA PHE A 379 6.03 1.08 14.27
C PHE A 379 6.95 2.23 14.69
N LYS A 380 6.54 3.46 14.37
CA LYS A 380 7.24 4.69 14.75
C LYS A 380 6.30 5.65 15.44
N LYS A 381 6.83 6.52 16.29
CA LYS A 381 6.06 7.63 16.90
C LYS A 381 6.42 8.96 16.23
N LYS A 382 5.46 9.89 16.27
CA LYS A 382 5.59 11.24 15.68
C LYS A 382 5.97 12.31 16.70
N ILE A 383 6.22 11.90 17.93
CA ILE A 383 6.63 12.77 19.03
C ILE A 383 8.01 12.37 19.53
N ASN A 384 8.84 13.36 19.85
CA ASN A 384 10.16 13.12 20.43
C ASN A 384 10.04 12.66 21.90
N LYS A 385 11.19 12.48 22.57
CA LYS A 385 11.23 12.09 23.99
C LYS A 385 10.59 13.13 24.92
N GLU A 386 10.54 14.39 24.48
CA GLU A 386 9.95 15.52 25.23
C GLU A 386 8.45 15.70 24.94
N GLY A 387 7.83 14.82 24.16
CA GLY A 387 6.42 14.94 23.77
C GLY A 387 6.13 15.97 22.69
N LYS A 388 7.16 16.54 22.04
CA LYS A 388 7.01 17.55 20.99
C LYS A 388 7.05 16.91 19.59
N THR A 389 6.29 17.49 18.66
CA THR A 389 6.34 17.17 17.23
C THR A 389 7.45 17.97 16.55
N VAL A 390 8.32 17.30 15.80
CA VAL A 390 9.43 17.92 15.07
C VAL A 390 9.14 17.82 13.58
N TYR A 391 9.36 18.92 12.85
CA TYR A 391 9.13 18.99 11.40
C TYR A 391 10.45 18.95 10.64
N VAL A 392 10.52 18.13 9.59
CA VAL A 392 11.72 17.97 8.74
C VAL A 392 11.92 19.25 7.90
N GLY A 393 13.17 19.69 7.76
CA GLY A 393 13.50 20.94 7.08
C GLY A 393 13.35 22.19 7.93
N SER A 394 12.94 22.05 9.21
CA SER A 394 13.00 23.11 10.21
C SER A 394 14.40 23.23 10.84
N LYS A 395 14.60 24.24 11.68
CA LYS A 395 15.86 24.40 12.45
C LYS A 395 16.18 23.19 13.34
N ASP A 396 15.13 22.43 13.73
CA ASP A 396 15.25 21.30 14.66
C ASP A 396 15.51 19.96 13.95
N ALA A 397 15.37 19.89 12.62
CA ALA A 397 15.60 18.68 11.85
C ALA A 397 15.97 18.97 10.39
N GLU A 398 17.22 18.74 10.05
CA GLU A 398 17.71 18.85 8.68
C GLU A 398 17.23 17.71 7.78
N ILE A 399 17.22 17.94 6.46
CA ILE A 399 16.93 16.91 5.45
C ILE A 399 18.11 15.95 5.44
N LYS A 400 17.86 14.66 5.68
CA LYS A 400 18.86 13.62 5.66
C LYS A 400 18.78 12.80 4.39
N TYR A 401 19.93 12.52 3.81
CA TYR A 401 20.11 11.68 2.62
C TYR A 401 21.01 10.50 2.97
N ASP A 402 20.62 9.32 2.53
CA ASP A 402 21.42 8.11 2.67
C ASP A 402 21.84 7.63 1.29
N THR A 403 23.08 7.16 1.16
CA THR A 403 23.56 6.52 -0.07
C THR A 403 23.23 5.02 0.02
N LEU A 404 22.48 4.53 -0.95
CA LEU A 404 22.12 3.13 -1.07
C LEU A 404 23.29 2.30 -1.62
N PRO A 405 23.30 0.95 -1.41
CA PRO A 405 24.37 0.09 -1.92
C PRO A 405 24.57 0.13 -3.44
N ASN A 406 23.54 0.52 -4.20
CA ASN A 406 23.62 0.73 -5.65
C ASN A 406 24.10 2.13 -6.05
N GLY A 407 24.58 2.95 -5.10
CA GLY A 407 25.06 4.31 -5.33
C GLY A 407 23.95 5.37 -5.49
N LYS A 408 22.67 4.99 -5.50
CA LYS A 408 21.56 5.93 -5.55
C LYS A 408 21.35 6.59 -4.19
N ILE A 409 20.85 7.82 -4.22
CA ILE A 409 20.57 8.59 -3.00
C ILE A 409 19.09 8.43 -2.65
N LYS A 410 18.85 8.08 -1.39
CA LYS A 410 17.53 8.01 -0.79
C LYS A 410 17.33 9.24 0.11
N VAL A 411 16.15 9.82 0.05
CA VAL A 411 15.70 10.83 1.02
C VAL A 411 15.00 10.09 2.17
N ASN A 412 15.43 10.32 3.40
CA ASN A 412 14.84 9.62 4.55
C ASN A 412 13.45 10.10 4.85
N GLU A 413 13.26 11.41 4.88
CA GLU A 413 11.98 12.05 5.11
C GLU A 413 11.92 13.35 4.30
N LEU A 414 10.78 13.60 3.66
CA LEU A 414 10.60 14.80 2.84
C LEU A 414 10.48 16.07 3.71
N PRO A 415 10.96 17.23 3.22
CA PRO A 415 10.79 18.48 3.90
C PRO A 415 9.31 18.80 4.12
N GLY A 416 8.98 19.34 5.28
CA GLY A 416 7.60 19.66 5.66
C GLY A 416 6.80 18.48 6.23
N THR A 417 7.36 17.26 6.31
CA THR A 417 6.75 16.12 6.99
C THR A 417 7.09 16.11 8.47
N ILE A 418 6.36 15.31 9.26
CA ILE A 418 6.67 15.07 10.66
C ILE A 418 7.77 14.03 10.75
N LYS A 419 8.84 14.35 11.49
CA LYS A 419 9.92 13.41 11.77
C LYS A 419 9.41 12.22 12.57
N ASN A 420 9.79 11.03 12.13
CA ASN A 420 9.46 9.78 12.80
C ASN A 420 10.59 9.37 13.76
N PHE A 421 10.19 8.94 14.94
CA PHE A 421 11.09 8.46 16.01
C PHE A 421 10.82 6.99 16.28
N ASP A 422 11.86 6.26 16.66
CA ASP A 422 11.72 4.88 17.06
C ASP A 422 10.92 4.76 18.37
N ILE A 423 10.18 3.67 18.49
CA ILE A 423 9.39 3.37 19.66
C ILE A 423 10.32 2.76 20.73
N ASN A 424 10.13 3.10 22.01
CA ASN A 424 10.88 2.48 23.09
C ASN A 424 10.45 1.01 23.30
N PRO A 425 11.33 0.12 23.80
CA PRO A 425 10.98 -1.26 24.10
C PRO A 425 9.73 -1.42 24.99
N LYS A 426 9.49 -0.51 25.92
CA LYS A 426 8.29 -0.52 26.76
C LYS A 426 6.99 -0.28 25.99
N ASP A 427 7.05 0.45 24.87
CA ASP A 427 5.90 0.69 24.00
C ASP A 427 5.60 -0.54 23.11
N TYR A 428 6.51 -1.52 23.07
CA TYR A 428 6.37 -2.76 22.28
C TYR A 428 5.57 -3.85 22.96
N ALA A 429 5.18 -3.69 24.22
CA ALA A 429 4.53 -4.75 24.98
C ALA A 429 3.31 -5.38 24.27
N LEU A 430 2.68 -4.64 23.33
CA LEU A 430 1.53 -5.07 22.54
C LEU A 430 1.78 -5.00 21.02
N ARG A 431 3.01 -4.72 20.56
CA ARG A 431 3.33 -4.56 19.13
C ARG A 431 4.66 -5.21 18.84
N ARG A 432 4.68 -6.18 17.95
CA ARG A 432 5.94 -6.72 17.42
C ARG A 432 6.46 -5.78 16.33
N ASN A 433 7.73 -5.46 16.41
CA ASN A 433 8.42 -4.72 15.37
C ASN A 433 9.28 -5.72 14.60
N PHE A 434 8.85 -6.04 13.39
CA PHE A 434 9.41 -7.11 12.57
C PHE A 434 10.67 -6.74 11.79
N THR A 435 11.35 -5.65 12.12
CA THR A 435 12.67 -5.32 11.52
C THR A 435 13.77 -6.28 11.91
N ARG A 436 13.58 -6.99 13.01
CA ARG A 436 14.55 -7.99 13.45
C ARG A 436 13.86 -9.33 13.37
N SER A 437 13.80 -9.90 12.19
CA SER A 437 13.16 -11.17 11.93
C SER A 437 12.80 -11.93 13.20
N ASP A 438 11.66 -12.09 13.48
CA ASP A 438 11.04 -12.22 14.71
C ASP A 438 11.11 -13.56 15.35
N ASN A 439 11.63 -14.53 14.64
CA ASN A 439 11.94 -15.86 15.10
C ASN A 439 13.43 -16.05 15.36
N VAL A 440 13.93 -15.33 16.35
CA VAL A 440 15.31 -15.55 16.85
C VAL A 440 15.56 -17.01 17.22
N ASN A 441 14.49 -17.75 17.54
CA ASN A 441 14.56 -19.18 17.90
C ASN A 441 14.49 -20.13 16.72
N VAL A 442 14.08 -19.66 15.55
CA VAL A 442 14.02 -20.44 14.31
C VAL A 442 15.05 -19.88 13.36
N ASN A 443 15.98 -20.70 12.92
CA ASN A 443 16.96 -20.32 11.90
C ASN A 443 16.24 -20.18 10.56
N ASP A 444 15.77 -18.97 10.27
CA ASP A 444 15.02 -18.65 9.05
C ASP A 444 15.93 -18.18 7.90
N GLY A 445 17.24 -18.43 8.01
CA GLY A 445 18.22 -18.22 6.96
C GLY A 445 18.74 -16.80 6.82
N ASP A 446 18.31 -15.87 7.67
CA ASP A 446 18.84 -14.52 7.66
C ASP A 446 20.04 -14.33 8.61
N LYS A 447 20.65 -13.13 8.52
CA LYS A 447 21.80 -12.76 9.35
C LYS A 447 21.51 -12.79 10.85
N ASN A 448 20.33 -12.32 11.26
CA ASN A 448 20.01 -12.08 12.66
C ASN A 448 19.51 -13.35 13.37
N SER A 449 18.99 -14.32 12.62
CA SER A 449 18.50 -15.61 13.14
C SER A 449 19.53 -16.72 13.08
N SER A 450 20.75 -16.44 12.62
CA SER A 450 21.84 -17.42 12.62
C SER A 450 22.18 -17.87 14.04
N ARG A 451 22.10 -19.17 14.28
CA ARG A 451 22.51 -19.77 15.55
C ARG A 451 24.00 -20.11 15.54
N TYR A 452 24.62 -19.95 16.69
CA TYR A 452 25.98 -20.32 16.94
C TYR A 452 26.01 -21.62 17.74
N TYR A 453 26.86 -22.54 17.37
CA TYR A 453 27.16 -23.72 18.16
C TYR A 453 28.52 -23.51 18.83
N SER A 454 28.53 -23.59 20.15
CA SER A 454 29.78 -23.65 20.90
C SER A 454 30.28 -25.09 20.92
N SER A 455 31.42 -25.38 20.29
CA SER A 455 32.02 -26.71 20.26
C SER A 455 32.87 -27.03 21.48
N ASN A 456 33.36 -26.02 22.23
CA ASN A 456 34.23 -26.19 23.40
C ASN A 456 34.12 -25.02 24.40
N GLY A 457 32.92 -24.72 24.83
CA GLY A 457 32.70 -23.76 25.93
C GLY A 457 33.01 -22.28 25.61
N ASN A 458 33.88 -21.96 24.68
CA ASN A 458 34.26 -20.59 24.30
C ASN A 458 34.33 -20.29 22.80
N ASN A 459 34.17 -21.29 21.93
CA ASN A 459 34.19 -21.08 20.49
C ASN A 459 32.80 -21.27 19.89
N GLU A 460 32.10 -20.18 19.63
CA GLU A 460 30.86 -20.19 18.90
C GLU A 460 31.13 -20.41 17.40
N GLN A 461 30.67 -21.53 16.84
CA GLN A 461 30.72 -21.77 15.40
C GLN A 461 29.35 -21.52 14.80
N LYS A 462 29.32 -20.75 13.72
CA LYS A 462 28.11 -20.55 12.93
C LYS A 462 27.72 -21.84 12.20
N MET A 463 26.42 -22.03 12.00
CA MET A 463 25.94 -23.10 11.17
C MET A 463 26.50 -23.01 9.73
N TYR A 464 26.59 -24.15 9.04
CA TYR A 464 27.10 -24.28 7.67
C TYR A 464 26.50 -23.25 6.69
N ASN A 465 25.24 -22.93 6.82
CA ASN A 465 24.52 -21.97 5.98
C ASN A 465 24.49 -20.55 6.56
N SER A 466 25.34 -20.24 7.52
CA SER A 466 25.39 -18.88 8.08
C SER A 466 25.81 -17.87 7.01
N PRO A 467 25.12 -16.74 6.87
CA PRO A 467 25.46 -15.69 5.91
C PRO A 467 26.77 -14.99 6.19
N GLU A 468 27.34 -15.15 7.37
CA GLU A 468 28.62 -14.56 7.79
C GLU A 468 29.62 -15.65 8.14
N LYS A 469 30.83 -15.56 7.59
CA LYS A 469 31.94 -16.40 8.00
C LYS A 469 32.66 -15.75 9.16
N PRO A 470 32.94 -16.46 10.27
CA PRO A 470 33.74 -15.93 11.34
C PRO A 470 35.18 -15.65 10.85
N LYS A 471 35.69 -14.47 11.13
CA LYS A 471 37.10 -14.12 10.94
C LYS A 471 37.79 -14.26 12.29
N PHE A 472 38.62 -15.28 12.40
CA PHE A 472 39.41 -15.49 13.61
C PHE A 472 40.55 -14.49 13.65
N ILE A 473 40.45 -13.51 14.55
CA ILE A 473 41.54 -12.62 14.92
C ILE A 473 42.00 -13.04 16.31
N LYS A 474 43.31 -12.93 16.57
CA LYS A 474 43.94 -13.32 17.83
C LYS A 474 43.06 -12.91 19.02
N ASP A 475 42.53 -13.91 19.74
CA ASP A 475 41.69 -13.77 20.94
C ASP A 475 40.26 -13.19 20.74
N SER A 476 39.81 -12.94 19.52
CA SER A 476 38.43 -12.49 19.24
C SER A 476 37.90 -13.06 17.91
N VAL A 477 36.58 -13.17 17.82
CA VAL A 477 35.89 -13.54 16.58
C VAL A 477 35.25 -12.27 16.02
N GLU A 478 35.80 -11.74 14.96
CA GLU A 478 35.21 -10.64 14.23
C GLU A 478 34.43 -11.19 13.03
N TYR A 479 33.20 -10.76 12.90
CA TYR A 479 32.34 -11.17 11.78
C TYR A 479 32.50 -10.21 10.62
N ASP A 480 32.94 -10.73 9.47
CA ASP A 480 33.02 -9.97 8.25
C ASP A 480 31.60 -9.71 7.71
N THR A 481 31.06 -8.55 8.05
CA THR A 481 29.70 -8.12 7.64
C THR A 481 29.65 -7.78 6.14
N GLU A 482 30.79 -7.61 5.48
CA GLU A 482 30.85 -7.26 4.05
C GLU A 482 30.76 -8.48 3.14
N LYS A 483 31.21 -9.64 3.61
CA LYS A 483 31.18 -10.91 2.84
C LYS A 483 29.95 -11.75 3.15
N ARG A 484 28.78 -11.22 2.79
CA ARG A 484 27.53 -11.97 2.94
C ARG A 484 27.41 -13.07 1.90
N THR A 485 27.00 -14.26 2.33
CA THR A 485 26.72 -15.40 1.43
C THR A 485 25.26 -15.43 0.98
N THR A 486 24.38 -14.61 1.56
CA THR A 486 22.96 -14.51 1.23
C THR A 486 22.52 -13.06 1.07
N LEU A 487 21.54 -12.83 0.20
CA LEU A 487 20.83 -11.56 0.06
C LEU A 487 19.67 -11.41 1.07
N ILE A 488 19.39 -12.44 1.86
CA ILE A 488 18.28 -12.42 2.82
C ILE A 488 18.66 -11.57 4.02
N SER A 489 17.95 -10.46 4.17
CA SER A 489 18.15 -9.49 5.26
C SER A 489 16.83 -8.77 5.55
N ASP A 490 16.78 -7.93 6.58
CA ASP A 490 15.62 -7.09 6.90
C ASP A 490 15.29 -6.07 5.78
N ASN A 491 16.20 -5.84 4.86
CA ASN A 491 16.02 -4.97 3.70
C ASN A 491 15.64 -5.72 2.42
N THR A 492 15.33 -7.01 2.53
CA THR A 492 14.91 -7.84 1.39
C THR A 492 13.40 -7.95 1.37
N ARG A 493 12.79 -7.57 0.25
CA ARG A 493 11.33 -7.48 0.09
C ARG A 493 10.81 -8.54 -0.86
N VAL A 494 9.59 -9.00 -0.60
CA VAL A 494 8.88 -9.96 -1.43
C VAL A 494 8.30 -9.27 -2.66
N TYR A 495 8.30 -9.99 -3.80
CA TYR A 495 7.50 -9.64 -4.97
C TYR A 495 6.81 -10.89 -5.52
N LYS A 496 5.66 -10.73 -6.17
CA LYS A 496 4.74 -11.80 -6.56
C LYS A 496 4.18 -11.60 -7.97
N GLY A 497 3.54 -12.62 -8.53
CA GLY A 497 2.69 -12.53 -9.72
C GLY A 497 3.32 -13.01 -11.04
N GLY A 498 4.64 -13.20 -11.08
CA GLY A 498 5.35 -13.46 -12.34
C GLY A 498 5.38 -12.23 -13.25
N ALA A 499 6.15 -12.28 -14.32
CA ALA A 499 6.34 -11.18 -15.24
C ALA A 499 6.42 -11.65 -16.69
N TRP A 500 6.37 -10.70 -17.64
CA TRP A 500 6.53 -10.92 -19.08
C TRP A 500 7.77 -11.77 -19.46
N SER A 501 8.84 -11.65 -18.69
CA SER A 501 10.10 -12.39 -18.88
C SER A 501 10.17 -13.71 -18.13
N ASP A 502 9.18 -14.01 -17.28
CA ASP A 502 9.12 -15.22 -16.45
C ASP A 502 8.38 -16.34 -17.14
N ARG A 503 8.66 -17.58 -16.74
CA ARG A 503 7.94 -18.76 -17.21
C ARG A 503 6.64 -18.98 -16.43
N GLU A 504 5.76 -19.78 -16.99
CA GLU A 504 4.44 -20.15 -16.45
C GLU A 504 4.44 -20.56 -14.97
N TYR A 505 5.52 -21.19 -14.50
CA TYR A 505 5.69 -21.55 -13.09
C TYR A 505 5.51 -20.37 -12.13
N TRP A 506 6.00 -19.18 -12.51
CA TRP A 506 5.95 -17.99 -11.68
C TRP A 506 4.60 -17.23 -11.72
N LEU A 507 3.68 -17.66 -12.59
CA LEU A 507 2.33 -17.07 -12.66
C LEU A 507 1.42 -17.50 -11.50
N ASP A 508 1.80 -18.54 -10.76
CA ASP A 508 1.05 -18.97 -9.58
C ASP A 508 1.11 -17.88 -8.50
N PRO A 509 -0.04 -17.34 -8.06
CA PRO A 509 -0.07 -16.31 -7.02
C PRO A 509 0.57 -16.71 -5.70
N ALA A 510 0.74 -18.00 -5.44
CA ALA A 510 1.40 -18.51 -4.23
C ALA A 510 2.92 -18.37 -4.29
N GLN A 511 3.52 -18.29 -5.47
CA GLN A 511 4.97 -18.19 -5.61
C GLN A 511 5.53 -16.92 -5.02
N ARG A 512 6.67 -17.05 -4.35
CA ARG A 512 7.34 -15.97 -3.64
C ARG A 512 8.74 -15.79 -4.19
N ARG A 513 9.10 -14.57 -4.49
CA ARG A 513 10.46 -14.17 -4.86
C ARG A 513 10.87 -12.94 -4.08
N TYR A 514 12.13 -12.63 -4.08
CA TYR A 514 12.66 -11.55 -3.27
C TYR A 514 13.83 -10.83 -3.94
N LEU A 515 13.95 -9.56 -3.61
CA LEU A 515 15.10 -8.71 -3.94
C LEU A 515 15.33 -7.68 -2.83
N PRO A 516 16.55 -7.14 -2.70
CA PRO A 516 16.81 -5.99 -1.84
C PRO A 516 15.92 -4.80 -2.19
N GLU A 517 15.42 -4.09 -1.17
CA GLU A 517 14.44 -3.00 -1.32
C GLU A 517 14.90 -1.82 -2.16
N TYR A 518 16.22 -1.68 -2.37
CA TYR A 518 16.82 -0.63 -3.18
C TYR A 518 17.01 -1.02 -4.66
N MET A 519 16.85 -2.29 -4.99
CA MET A 519 17.01 -2.75 -6.37
C MET A 519 15.77 -2.46 -7.21
N ALA A 520 16.00 -2.15 -8.47
CA ALA A 520 14.98 -1.96 -9.49
C ALA A 520 15.24 -2.88 -10.68
N THR A 521 14.20 -3.33 -11.35
CA THR A 521 14.29 -4.23 -12.50
C THR A 521 13.30 -3.83 -13.58
N ASN A 522 13.45 -4.37 -14.79
CA ASN A 522 12.52 -4.13 -15.91
C ASN A 522 11.29 -5.05 -15.90
N TYR A 523 11.10 -5.84 -14.84
CA TYR A 523 10.01 -6.80 -14.73
C TYR A 523 9.24 -6.71 -13.41
N ILE A 524 9.59 -5.76 -12.54
CA ILE A 524 8.87 -5.53 -11.29
C ILE A 524 8.26 -4.12 -11.30
N GLY A 525 6.96 -4.07 -11.12
CA GLY A 525 6.15 -2.90 -10.87
C GLY A 525 5.50 -2.96 -9.49
N PHE A 526 4.35 -2.31 -9.32
CA PHE A 526 3.59 -2.35 -8.07
C PHE A 526 2.15 -1.87 -8.28
N ARG A 527 1.29 -2.15 -7.30
CA ARG A 527 -0.04 -1.55 -7.14
C ARG A 527 -0.26 -1.12 -5.70
N CYS A 528 -1.21 -0.21 -5.47
CA CYS A 528 -1.52 0.27 -4.14
C CYS A 528 -2.76 -0.40 -3.58
N VAL A 529 -2.82 -0.44 -2.24
CA VAL A 529 -4.01 -0.79 -1.46
C VAL A 529 -4.32 0.32 -0.46
N SER A 530 -5.56 0.32 0.03
CA SER A 530 -6.01 1.22 1.07
C SER A 530 -6.96 0.50 2.01
N ASP A 531 -6.89 0.75 3.32
CA ASP A 531 -7.70 0.03 4.29
C ASP A 531 -9.17 0.42 4.19
N LYS A 532 -10.06 -0.57 4.23
CA LYS A 532 -11.52 -0.37 4.27
C LYS A 532 -11.99 -0.22 5.71
N LEU A 533 -12.58 0.91 6.02
CA LEU A 533 -13.12 1.22 7.34
C LEU A 533 -14.65 1.17 7.31
N GLY A 534 -15.23 0.11 7.88
CA GLY A 534 -16.68 -0.06 7.96
C GLY A 534 -17.35 -0.36 6.62
N PRO A 535 -18.67 -0.17 6.51
CA PRO A 535 -19.44 -0.47 5.31
C PRO A 535 -19.13 0.53 4.18
N MET A 536 -19.31 0.07 2.95
CA MET A 536 -19.23 0.96 1.79
C MET A 536 -20.45 1.87 1.72
N SER A 537 -20.27 3.08 1.19
CA SER A 537 -21.37 4.00 0.90
C SER A 537 -22.35 3.38 -0.08
N SER A 538 -23.64 3.40 0.25
CA SER A 538 -24.72 2.85 -0.57
C SER A 538 -24.89 3.54 -1.93
N GLU A 539 -24.39 4.76 -2.08
CA GLU A 539 -24.53 5.55 -3.32
C GLU A 539 -23.76 4.95 -4.52
N LYS A 540 -22.68 4.22 -4.29
CA LYS A 540 -21.89 3.59 -5.38
C LYS A 540 -22.21 2.11 -5.65
N ARG A 541 -23.05 1.46 -4.83
CA ARG A 541 -23.49 0.09 -5.12
C ARG A 541 -24.31 -0.03 -6.41
N LYS A 542 -24.94 1.08 -6.86
CA LYS A 542 -25.75 1.12 -8.08
C LYS A 542 -24.95 1.21 -9.39
N ALA A 543 -23.64 1.51 -9.33
CA ALA A 543 -22.86 1.85 -10.52
C ALA A 543 -22.04 0.70 -11.11
N ARG A 544 -22.01 -0.48 -10.50
CA ARG A 544 -21.22 -1.63 -11.01
C ARG A 544 -21.97 -2.95 -10.86
N ASN A 545 -22.98 -3.16 -11.74
CA ASN A 545 -23.19 -4.49 -12.28
C ASN A 545 -22.28 -4.57 -13.50
N PRO A 546 -21.20 -5.35 -13.50
CA PRO A 546 -20.55 -5.68 -14.75
C PRO A 546 -21.61 -6.38 -15.59
N ALA A 547 -21.81 -5.90 -16.79
CA ALA A 547 -22.70 -6.53 -17.75
C ALA A 547 -22.41 -8.03 -17.80
N ARG A 548 -23.48 -8.82 -17.71
CA ARG A 548 -23.50 -10.27 -17.86
C ARG A 548 -22.83 -10.72 -19.15
#